data_773c820d49c8f1a46b07cb905e4a1791
#
_entry.id   773c820d49c8f1a46b07cb905e4a1791
#
_cell.length_a   1.000
_cell.length_b   1.000
_cell.length_c   1.000
_cell.angle_alpha   90.00
_cell.angle_beta   90.00
_cell.angle_gamma   90.00
#
_symmetry.space_group_name_H-M   'P 1'
#
loop_
_entity.id
_entity.type
_entity.pdbx_description
1 polymer ?
#
loop_
_entity_poly.entity_id
_entity_poly.type
_entity_poly.pdbx_seq_one_letter_code
_entity_poly.pdbx_strand_id
1 'polypeptide(L)'
;MKLQATIRGVTYTFSSVREVLAKANPPKSGDDLAGLSAREPVERVAARATLSNLSLAELRANPVVPYEQDALTRLVEDDLDEGAFAAVKHLSVGQFREWLLEPTTTGSVLRSVAPGLTPEMVAGACKLMSNLDLMVVGAKCEVVVRCNNTLGLKGTLSSRLQPNHPTDDVEGILYSAREGLSYGCGDAVIGINPATDTPESTAEILRAINTLRTRNGIPTQQCVLSHVTVQMKALDLDCPMDLMFQSFSGTEAGNRAFGIDVRLMDEAYDKMRRLKNSAGPNFMYFETGQGNALSSDAHHGADQVTLEARCYGFARRYKPFLVNTVVGFIGPEYLEDGPQITRAGLEDHFMGKLMGLPMGCDACFTYHAKMSQDELESLKVKQ
;
A
#
# COMPACT_ATOMS: atom_id res chain seq x y z
N MET A 1 11.00 7.56 -28.54
CA MET A 1 10.16 8.24 -27.52
C MET A 1 10.73 9.65 -27.29
N LYS A 2 9.90 10.71 -27.41
CA LYS A 2 10.31 12.07 -27.06
C LYS A 2 9.71 12.43 -25.70
N LEU A 3 10.58 12.59 -24.70
CA LEU A 3 10.17 12.96 -23.34
C LEU A 3 10.23 14.48 -23.18
N GLN A 4 9.30 15.20 -23.82
CA GLN A 4 9.24 16.65 -23.79
C GLN A 4 7.83 17.19 -23.98
N ALA A 5 7.58 18.39 -23.45
CA ALA A 5 6.37 19.16 -23.72
C ALA A 5 6.71 20.65 -23.79
N THR A 6 5.99 21.37 -24.64
CA THR A 6 6.14 22.83 -24.76
C THR A 6 4.95 23.52 -24.09
N ILE A 7 5.21 24.30 -23.06
CA ILE A 7 4.21 25.06 -22.31
C ILE A 7 4.55 26.55 -22.41
N ARG A 8 3.61 27.35 -22.91
CA ARG A 8 3.78 28.80 -23.10
C ARG A 8 5.07 29.20 -23.87
N GLY A 9 5.41 28.40 -24.89
CA GLY A 9 6.59 28.64 -25.73
C GLY A 9 7.92 28.14 -25.15
N VAL A 10 7.92 27.58 -23.92
CA VAL A 10 9.11 26.97 -23.30
C VAL A 10 9.02 25.46 -23.42
N THR A 11 10.09 24.84 -23.94
CA THR A 11 10.17 23.38 -24.08
C THR A 11 10.89 22.79 -22.86
N TYR A 12 10.20 21.91 -22.16
CA TYR A 12 10.72 21.11 -21.06
C TYR A 12 11.07 19.72 -21.58
N THR A 13 12.29 19.25 -21.33
CA THR A 13 12.79 17.94 -21.76
C THR A 13 13.19 17.14 -20.54
N PHE A 14 12.82 15.87 -20.53
CA PHE A 14 13.10 14.93 -19.45
C PHE A 14 14.03 13.81 -19.95
N SER A 15 14.93 13.34 -19.10
CA SER A 15 15.96 12.36 -19.43
C SER A 15 15.45 10.92 -19.47
N SER A 16 14.37 10.62 -18.72
CA SER A 16 13.83 9.27 -18.55
C SER A 16 12.35 9.28 -18.19
N VAL A 17 11.68 8.14 -18.37
CA VAL A 17 10.30 7.92 -17.89
C VAL A 17 10.22 8.10 -16.37
N ARG A 18 11.23 7.63 -15.63
CA ARG A 18 11.33 7.83 -14.18
C ARG A 18 11.31 9.31 -13.80
N GLU A 19 12.07 10.15 -14.50
CA GLU A 19 12.05 11.59 -14.27
C GLU A 19 10.69 12.21 -14.61
N VAL A 20 10.05 11.79 -15.71
CA VAL A 20 8.69 12.25 -16.06
C VAL A 20 7.71 11.89 -14.94
N LEU A 21 7.74 10.66 -14.41
CA LEU A 21 6.88 10.24 -13.30
C LEU A 21 7.13 11.09 -12.05
N ALA A 22 8.38 11.28 -11.66
CA ALA A 22 8.74 12.08 -10.48
C ALA A 22 8.30 13.54 -10.61
N LYS A 23 8.59 14.20 -11.74
CA LYS A 23 8.22 15.59 -11.99
C LYS A 23 6.71 15.80 -12.16
N ALA A 24 5.95 14.78 -12.59
CA ALA A 24 4.50 14.82 -12.69
C ALA A 24 3.78 14.70 -11.34
N ASN A 25 4.48 14.27 -10.28
CA ASN A 25 3.91 14.04 -8.96
C ASN A 25 3.33 15.32 -8.34
N PRO A 26 2.22 15.24 -7.56
CA PRO A 26 1.83 16.34 -6.67
C PRO A 26 2.97 16.71 -5.71
N PRO A 27 3.03 17.94 -5.20
CA PRO A 27 4.04 18.33 -4.21
C PRO A 27 4.00 17.41 -2.99
N LYS A 28 5.15 16.89 -2.61
CA LYS A 28 5.35 16.09 -1.39
C LYS A 28 6.70 16.43 -0.80
N SER A 29 6.75 16.67 0.50
CA SER A 29 7.96 17.09 1.19
C SER A 29 9.11 16.10 1.04
N GLY A 30 8.85 14.80 1.04
CA GLY A 30 9.87 13.79 0.83
C GLY A 30 10.48 13.81 -0.57
N ASP A 31 9.67 13.98 -1.61
CA ASP A 31 10.18 14.14 -2.99
C ASP A 31 10.98 15.43 -3.16
N ASP A 32 10.57 16.52 -2.47
CA ASP A 32 11.31 17.79 -2.47
C ASP A 32 12.69 17.63 -1.83
N LEU A 33 12.77 16.98 -0.67
CA LEU A 33 14.03 16.72 0.04
C LEU A 33 14.96 15.80 -0.75
N ALA A 34 14.42 14.82 -1.46
CA ALA A 34 15.19 13.94 -2.34
C ALA A 34 15.59 14.59 -3.68
N GLY A 35 15.14 15.83 -3.94
CA GLY A 35 15.44 16.53 -5.20
C GLY A 35 14.72 15.97 -6.43
N LEU A 36 13.63 15.23 -6.23
CA LEU A 36 12.87 14.55 -7.30
C LEU A 36 11.74 15.40 -7.85
N SER A 37 11.19 16.32 -7.07
CA SER A 37 10.05 17.15 -7.42
C SER A 37 10.33 18.08 -8.63
N ALA A 38 9.25 18.50 -9.28
CA ALA A 38 9.31 19.59 -10.24
C ALA A 38 9.77 20.89 -9.56
N ARG A 39 10.68 21.61 -10.19
CA ARG A 39 11.25 22.87 -9.68
C ARG A 39 10.22 23.98 -9.59
N GLU A 40 9.20 23.92 -10.45
CA GLU A 40 8.13 24.90 -10.54
C GLU A 40 6.83 24.25 -11.02
N PRO A 41 5.67 24.86 -10.74
CA PRO A 41 4.37 24.32 -11.19
C PRO A 41 4.27 24.10 -12.70
N VAL A 42 4.92 24.93 -13.52
CA VAL A 42 4.90 24.81 -14.98
C VAL A 42 5.68 23.59 -15.46
N GLU A 43 6.84 23.26 -14.84
CA GLU A 43 7.58 22.03 -15.11
C GLU A 43 6.72 20.79 -14.80
N ARG A 44 5.95 20.83 -13.69
CA ARG A 44 5.00 19.75 -13.36
C ARG A 44 3.92 19.60 -14.42
N VAL A 45 3.36 20.70 -14.91
CA VAL A 45 2.37 20.68 -16.01
C VAL A 45 2.99 20.06 -17.27
N ALA A 46 4.22 20.43 -17.61
CA ALA A 46 4.94 19.86 -18.75
C ALA A 46 5.20 18.35 -18.57
N ALA A 47 5.60 17.93 -17.36
CA ALA A 47 5.79 16.51 -17.04
C ALA A 47 4.48 15.72 -17.15
N ARG A 48 3.36 16.25 -16.64
CA ARG A 48 2.02 15.64 -16.78
C ARG A 48 1.57 15.56 -18.22
N ALA A 49 1.80 16.60 -19.02
CA ALA A 49 1.50 16.58 -20.45
C ALA A 49 2.35 15.53 -21.19
N THR A 50 3.62 15.40 -20.85
CA THR A 50 4.51 14.36 -21.39
C THR A 50 4.01 12.97 -20.98
N LEU A 51 3.74 12.75 -19.69
CA LEU A 51 3.23 11.49 -19.13
C LEU A 51 1.91 11.06 -19.78
N SER A 52 1.00 12.00 -19.97
CA SER A 52 -0.31 11.75 -20.60
C SER A 52 -0.21 11.15 -22.00
N ASN A 53 0.87 11.46 -22.73
CA ASN A 53 1.10 10.98 -24.09
C ASN A 53 1.90 9.67 -24.17
N LEU A 54 2.49 9.20 -23.09
CA LEU A 54 3.17 7.90 -23.05
C LEU A 54 2.15 6.77 -23.07
N SER A 55 2.39 5.74 -23.88
CA SER A 55 1.58 4.52 -23.85
C SER A 55 1.90 3.67 -22.62
N LEU A 56 0.94 2.84 -22.20
CA LEU A 56 1.17 1.88 -21.13
C LEU A 56 2.29 0.88 -21.51
N ALA A 57 2.43 0.57 -22.79
CA ALA A 57 3.53 -0.25 -23.30
C ALA A 57 4.89 0.44 -23.12
N GLU A 58 4.98 1.76 -23.31
CA GLU A 58 6.22 2.51 -23.06
C GLU A 58 6.56 2.59 -21.58
N LEU A 59 5.57 2.71 -20.69
CA LEU A 59 5.80 2.65 -19.24
C LEU A 59 6.39 1.29 -18.83
N ARG A 60 5.79 0.18 -19.29
CA ARG A 60 6.29 -1.16 -19.03
C ARG A 60 7.72 -1.38 -19.55
N ALA A 61 8.01 -0.92 -20.74
CA ALA A 61 9.34 -1.05 -21.33
C ALA A 61 10.43 -0.21 -20.64
N ASN A 62 10.03 0.71 -19.74
CA ASN A 62 10.93 1.61 -19.02
C ASN A 62 10.59 1.64 -17.52
N PRO A 63 10.75 0.52 -16.80
CA PRO A 63 10.49 0.46 -15.36
C PRO A 63 11.40 1.43 -14.62
N VAL A 64 10.93 1.99 -13.50
CA VAL A 64 11.71 3.00 -12.74
C VAL A 64 12.97 2.41 -12.11
N VAL A 65 13.00 1.11 -11.83
CA VAL A 65 14.18 0.35 -11.47
C VAL A 65 14.33 -0.79 -12.47
N PRO A 66 15.46 -0.93 -13.18
CA PRO A 66 15.65 -1.95 -14.22
C PRO A 66 15.44 -3.39 -13.70
N TYR A 67 14.95 -4.27 -14.58
CA TYR A 67 14.68 -5.68 -14.28
C TYR A 67 15.91 -6.40 -13.69
N GLU A 68 17.11 -6.15 -14.21
CA GLU A 68 18.34 -6.79 -13.76
C GLU A 68 18.80 -6.33 -12.37
N GLN A 69 18.31 -5.18 -11.91
CA GLN A 69 18.78 -4.51 -10.69
C GLN A 69 17.86 -4.71 -9.49
N ASP A 70 16.61 -5.20 -9.70
CA ASP A 70 15.60 -5.19 -8.63
C ASP A 70 14.70 -6.42 -8.70
N ALA A 71 14.65 -7.17 -7.60
CA ALA A 71 13.84 -8.38 -7.50
C ALA A 71 12.33 -8.10 -7.58
N LEU A 72 11.88 -6.91 -7.15
CA LEU A 72 10.46 -6.55 -7.25
C LEU A 72 10.07 -6.27 -8.70
N THR A 73 10.95 -5.64 -9.49
CA THR A 73 10.71 -5.45 -10.92
C THR A 73 10.62 -6.81 -11.62
N ARG A 74 11.53 -7.74 -11.31
CA ARG A 74 11.45 -9.12 -11.84
C ARG A 74 10.14 -9.78 -11.50
N LEU A 75 9.75 -9.75 -10.23
CA LEU A 75 8.51 -10.35 -9.77
C LEU A 75 7.28 -9.76 -10.47
N VAL A 76 7.22 -8.44 -10.62
CA VAL A 76 6.09 -7.77 -11.27
C VAL A 76 5.99 -8.13 -12.75
N GLU A 77 7.13 -8.18 -13.45
CA GLU A 77 7.18 -8.53 -14.89
C GLU A 77 6.90 -10.02 -15.13
N ASP A 78 7.44 -10.90 -14.29
CA ASP A 78 7.29 -12.35 -14.42
C ASP A 78 5.88 -12.83 -14.08
N ASP A 79 5.19 -12.17 -13.15
CA ASP A 79 3.82 -12.48 -12.71
C ASP A 79 2.73 -11.74 -13.55
N LEU A 80 3.11 -10.92 -14.54
CA LEU A 80 2.16 -10.09 -15.31
C LEU A 80 1.31 -10.95 -16.25
N ASP A 81 0.00 -10.74 -16.25
CA ASP A 81 -0.93 -11.36 -17.20
C ASP A 81 -0.89 -10.63 -18.55
N GLU A 82 -0.26 -11.27 -19.55
CA GLU A 82 -0.13 -10.72 -20.90
C GLU A 82 -1.47 -10.54 -21.62
N GLY A 83 -2.47 -11.38 -21.32
CA GLY A 83 -3.82 -11.26 -21.88
C GLY A 83 -4.53 -10.02 -21.37
N ALA A 84 -4.48 -9.80 -20.05
CA ALA A 84 -5.02 -8.62 -19.41
C ALA A 84 -4.28 -7.34 -19.86
N PHE A 85 -2.95 -7.39 -19.97
CA PHE A 85 -2.16 -6.27 -20.49
C PHE A 85 -2.50 -5.92 -21.94
N ALA A 86 -2.67 -6.93 -22.80
CA ALA A 86 -2.99 -6.71 -24.21
C ALA A 86 -4.25 -5.87 -24.42
N ALA A 87 -5.21 -5.92 -23.48
CA ALA A 87 -6.45 -5.15 -23.55
C ALA A 87 -6.23 -3.64 -23.43
N VAL A 88 -5.17 -3.21 -22.72
CA VAL A 88 -4.95 -1.79 -22.38
C VAL A 88 -3.62 -1.23 -22.88
N LYS A 89 -2.65 -2.05 -23.29
CA LYS A 89 -1.29 -1.65 -23.65
C LYS A 89 -1.17 -0.52 -24.68
N HIS A 90 -2.18 -0.41 -25.55
CA HIS A 90 -2.23 0.57 -26.65
C HIS A 90 -2.68 1.94 -26.18
N LEU A 91 -3.29 2.05 -25.00
CA LEU A 91 -3.76 3.32 -24.44
C LEU A 91 -2.57 4.17 -24.01
N SER A 92 -2.64 5.48 -24.25
CA SER A 92 -1.78 6.40 -23.52
C SER A 92 -2.23 6.51 -22.07
N VAL A 93 -1.36 7.00 -21.16
CA VAL A 93 -1.71 7.22 -19.75
C VAL A 93 -2.92 8.16 -19.63
N GLY A 94 -3.01 9.19 -20.46
CA GLY A 94 -4.18 10.06 -20.50
C GLY A 94 -5.44 9.35 -20.96
N GLN A 95 -5.37 8.54 -22.03
CA GLN A 95 -6.48 7.72 -22.48
C GLN A 95 -6.88 6.65 -21.44
N PHE A 96 -5.91 6.07 -20.75
CA PHE A 96 -6.18 5.12 -19.67
C PHE A 96 -6.90 5.80 -18.50
N ARG A 97 -6.47 7.02 -18.11
CA ARG A 97 -7.21 7.82 -17.12
C ARG A 97 -8.66 8.05 -17.53
N GLU A 98 -8.92 8.49 -18.75
CA GLU A 98 -10.29 8.73 -19.24
C GLU A 98 -11.11 7.44 -19.24
N TRP A 99 -10.53 6.35 -19.72
CA TRP A 99 -11.18 5.03 -19.71
C TRP A 99 -11.53 4.55 -18.30
N LEU A 100 -10.65 4.76 -17.30
CA LEU A 100 -10.94 4.44 -15.89
C LEU A 100 -12.15 5.21 -15.35
N LEU A 101 -12.34 6.45 -15.80
CA LEU A 101 -13.44 7.33 -15.36
C LEU A 101 -14.77 7.05 -16.05
N GLU A 102 -14.77 6.42 -17.23
CA GLU A 102 -15.99 6.15 -17.97
C GLU A 102 -16.99 5.31 -17.15
N PRO A 103 -18.30 5.65 -17.19
CA PRO A 103 -19.33 4.87 -16.48
C PRO A 103 -19.41 3.40 -16.93
N THR A 104 -19.06 3.11 -18.19
CA THR A 104 -19.05 1.78 -18.78
C THR A 104 -17.89 0.91 -18.31
N THR A 105 -16.83 1.51 -17.78
CA THR A 105 -15.71 0.82 -17.14
C THR A 105 -16.12 0.45 -15.71
N THR A 106 -16.74 -0.71 -15.59
CA THR A 106 -17.26 -1.22 -14.32
C THR A 106 -16.18 -1.88 -13.46
N GLY A 107 -16.46 -2.15 -12.20
CA GLY A 107 -15.55 -2.86 -11.30
C GLY A 107 -15.17 -4.27 -11.80
N SER A 108 -16.06 -4.97 -12.54
CA SER A 108 -15.73 -6.26 -13.14
C SER A 108 -14.71 -6.12 -14.29
N VAL A 109 -14.82 -5.06 -15.10
CA VAL A 109 -13.86 -4.74 -16.15
C VAL A 109 -12.51 -4.37 -15.53
N LEU A 110 -12.49 -3.53 -14.50
CA LEU A 110 -11.26 -3.17 -13.78
C LEU A 110 -10.57 -4.41 -13.19
N ARG A 111 -11.33 -5.29 -12.58
CA ARG A 111 -10.82 -6.56 -12.02
C ARG A 111 -10.18 -7.47 -13.09
N SER A 112 -10.73 -7.49 -14.30
CA SER A 112 -10.19 -8.31 -15.39
C SER A 112 -8.86 -7.78 -15.95
N VAL A 113 -8.60 -6.47 -15.87
CA VAL A 113 -7.35 -5.87 -16.37
C VAL A 113 -6.28 -5.71 -15.28
N ALA A 114 -6.67 -5.72 -14.00
CA ALA A 114 -5.76 -5.53 -12.87
C ALA A 114 -4.49 -6.42 -12.92
N PRO A 115 -4.56 -7.73 -13.29
CA PRO A 115 -3.36 -8.57 -13.37
C PRO A 115 -2.37 -8.15 -14.47
N GLY A 116 -2.81 -7.37 -15.46
CA GLY A 116 -1.99 -6.86 -16.57
C GLY A 116 -1.42 -5.46 -16.32
N LEU A 117 -1.60 -4.88 -15.13
CA LEU A 117 -1.11 -3.54 -14.80
C LEU A 117 0.20 -3.62 -14.02
N THR A 118 1.20 -2.83 -14.45
CA THR A 118 2.40 -2.59 -13.64
C THR A 118 2.20 -1.41 -12.68
N PRO A 119 2.99 -1.32 -11.61
CA PRO A 119 2.97 -0.19 -10.69
C PRO A 119 3.11 1.17 -11.38
N GLU A 120 3.99 1.27 -12.37
CA GLU A 120 4.25 2.51 -13.11
C GLU A 120 3.03 2.96 -13.91
N MET A 121 2.24 2.05 -14.47
CA MET A 121 0.99 2.38 -15.18
C MET A 121 -0.05 2.95 -14.22
N VAL A 122 -0.20 2.33 -13.07
CA VAL A 122 -1.16 2.75 -12.04
C VAL A 122 -0.75 4.09 -11.42
N ALA A 123 0.53 4.25 -11.06
CA ALA A 123 1.08 5.50 -10.56
C ALA A 123 0.99 6.63 -11.61
N GLY A 124 1.25 6.31 -12.88
CA GLY A 124 1.11 7.27 -13.99
C GLY A 124 -0.31 7.82 -14.10
N ALA A 125 -1.32 6.95 -14.12
CA ALA A 125 -2.73 7.37 -14.13
C ALA A 125 -3.09 8.18 -12.88
N CYS A 126 -2.66 7.74 -11.70
CA CYS A 126 -2.87 8.42 -10.42
C CYS A 126 -2.41 9.89 -10.45
N LYS A 127 -1.23 10.16 -11.02
CA LYS A 127 -0.66 11.52 -11.11
C LYS A 127 -1.45 12.48 -12.01
N LEU A 128 -2.26 11.95 -12.93
CA LEU A 128 -3.13 12.74 -13.80
C LEU A 128 -4.54 12.96 -13.22
N MET A 129 -4.88 12.32 -12.11
CA MET A 129 -6.20 12.37 -11.48
C MET A 129 -6.31 13.45 -10.42
N SER A 130 -7.49 14.06 -10.31
CA SER A 130 -7.90 14.86 -9.17
C SER A 130 -8.28 13.95 -7.99
N ASN A 131 -8.45 14.52 -6.79
CA ASN A 131 -8.93 13.75 -5.64
C ASN A 131 -10.31 13.11 -5.91
N LEU A 132 -11.19 13.83 -6.61
CA LEU A 132 -12.50 13.29 -6.99
C LEU A 132 -12.37 12.11 -7.96
N ASP A 133 -11.49 12.20 -8.95
CA ASP A 133 -11.24 11.11 -9.89
C ASP A 133 -10.77 9.84 -9.16
N LEU A 134 -9.84 9.99 -8.20
CA LEU A 134 -9.34 8.88 -7.38
C LEU A 134 -10.48 8.21 -6.61
N MET A 135 -11.35 9.00 -5.95
CA MET A 135 -12.51 8.49 -5.23
C MET A 135 -13.50 7.76 -6.16
N VAL A 136 -13.82 8.35 -7.31
CA VAL A 136 -14.76 7.77 -8.28
C VAL A 136 -14.26 6.41 -8.79
N VAL A 137 -12.99 6.31 -9.16
CA VAL A 137 -12.44 5.01 -9.63
C VAL A 137 -12.26 4.04 -8.46
N GLY A 138 -11.77 4.49 -7.31
CA GLY A 138 -11.63 3.67 -6.11
C GLY A 138 -12.95 3.03 -5.67
N ALA A 139 -14.07 3.77 -5.79
CA ALA A 139 -15.40 3.27 -5.48
C ALA A 139 -15.90 2.18 -6.45
N LYS A 140 -15.38 2.13 -7.69
CA LYS A 140 -15.68 1.04 -8.64
C LYS A 140 -14.92 -0.26 -8.32
N CYS A 141 -13.75 -0.16 -7.66
CA CYS A 141 -12.87 -1.29 -7.37
C CYS A 141 -13.33 -1.98 -6.07
N GLU A 142 -14.19 -2.98 -6.18
CA GLU A 142 -14.60 -3.80 -5.04
C GLU A 142 -13.61 -4.95 -4.86
N VAL A 143 -12.95 -4.99 -3.70
CA VAL A 143 -12.01 -6.05 -3.31
C VAL A 143 -12.51 -6.70 -2.04
N VAL A 144 -13.05 -7.90 -2.15
CA VAL A 144 -13.60 -8.66 -1.02
C VAL A 144 -12.62 -9.77 -0.64
N VAL A 145 -12.25 -9.83 0.63
CA VAL A 145 -11.31 -10.81 1.19
C VAL A 145 -11.88 -11.49 2.43
N ARG A 146 -11.37 -12.66 2.76
CA ARG A 146 -11.86 -13.47 3.87
C ARG A 146 -10.71 -14.07 4.70
N CYS A 147 -10.81 -13.86 6.01
CA CYS A 147 -10.05 -14.57 7.04
C CYS A 147 -11.04 -15.24 8.00
N ASN A 148 -11.17 -14.83 9.25
CA ASN A 148 -12.25 -15.30 10.13
C ASN A 148 -13.58 -14.58 9.82
N ASN A 149 -13.51 -13.33 9.37
CA ASN A 149 -14.64 -12.59 8.81
C ASN A 149 -14.34 -12.13 7.38
N THR A 150 -15.22 -11.31 6.81
CA THR A 150 -15.12 -10.78 5.45
C THR A 150 -14.96 -9.27 5.49
N LEU A 151 -13.94 -8.74 4.77
CA LEU A 151 -13.73 -7.31 4.57
C LEU A 151 -13.99 -6.91 3.11
N GLY A 152 -14.23 -5.61 2.90
CA GLY A 152 -14.36 -5.00 1.58
C GLY A 152 -15.74 -5.10 0.96
N LEU A 153 -16.77 -5.48 1.73
CA LEU A 153 -18.16 -5.44 1.27
C LEU A 153 -18.61 -3.99 1.08
N LYS A 154 -19.34 -3.73 0.01
CA LYS A 154 -19.84 -2.39 -0.30
C LYS A 154 -20.66 -1.80 0.84
N GLY A 155 -20.33 -0.56 1.22
CA GLY A 155 -21.04 0.16 2.29
C GLY A 155 -20.63 -0.26 3.70
N THR A 156 -19.56 -1.05 3.85
CA THR A 156 -18.98 -1.39 5.16
C THR A 156 -17.64 -0.70 5.36
N LEU A 157 -17.40 -0.24 6.57
CA LEU A 157 -16.11 0.24 7.04
C LEU A 157 -15.70 -0.59 8.24
N SER A 158 -14.48 -1.07 8.26
CA SER A 158 -13.93 -1.88 9.35
C SER A 158 -12.75 -1.18 10.01
N SER A 159 -12.55 -1.44 11.29
CA SER A 159 -11.48 -0.82 12.08
C SER A 159 -10.49 -1.83 12.62
N ARG A 160 -9.21 -1.46 12.63
CA ARG A 160 -8.17 -2.17 13.39
C ARG A 160 -8.19 -1.69 14.84
N LEU A 161 -8.13 -2.62 15.77
CA LEU A 161 -7.88 -2.36 17.18
C LEU A 161 -6.41 -2.66 17.50
N GLN A 162 -5.71 -1.70 18.09
CA GLN A 162 -4.28 -1.79 18.39
C GLN A 162 -4.01 -1.62 19.88
N PRO A 163 -4.27 -2.64 20.72
CA PRO A 163 -4.12 -2.58 22.17
C PRO A 163 -2.67 -2.80 22.60
N ASN A 164 -1.78 -1.87 22.26
CA ASN A 164 -0.37 -1.93 22.61
C ASN A 164 -0.12 -1.72 24.10
N HIS A 165 0.93 -2.35 24.62
CA HIS A 165 1.40 -2.10 25.99
C HIS A 165 2.92 -1.90 25.98
N PRO A 166 3.47 -0.90 26.73
CA PRO A 166 4.88 -0.51 26.63
C PRO A 166 5.86 -1.59 27.16
N THR A 167 5.38 -2.60 27.86
CA THR A 167 6.18 -3.72 28.38
C THR A 167 5.61 -5.08 28.00
N ASP A 168 4.71 -5.14 27.02
CA ASP A 168 4.01 -6.36 26.59
C ASP A 168 3.24 -7.07 27.72
N ASP A 169 2.82 -6.36 28.78
CA ASP A 169 2.00 -6.94 29.82
C ASP A 169 0.68 -7.44 29.26
N VAL A 170 0.49 -8.75 29.30
CA VAL A 170 -0.66 -9.43 28.69
C VAL A 170 -1.98 -8.98 29.30
N GLU A 171 -2.04 -8.74 30.63
CA GLU A 171 -3.27 -8.27 31.28
C GLU A 171 -3.60 -6.85 30.80
N GLY A 172 -2.63 -5.95 30.71
CA GLY A 172 -2.79 -4.61 30.15
C GLY A 172 -3.28 -4.64 28.71
N ILE A 173 -2.70 -5.47 27.87
CA ILE A 173 -3.15 -5.69 26.48
C ILE A 173 -4.62 -6.16 26.46
N LEU A 174 -4.99 -7.13 27.29
CA LEU A 174 -6.35 -7.65 27.36
C LEU A 174 -7.36 -6.63 27.88
N TYR A 175 -6.99 -5.76 28.83
CA TYR A 175 -7.86 -4.66 29.28
C TYR A 175 -8.11 -3.67 28.16
N SER A 176 -7.07 -3.20 27.48
CA SER A 176 -7.18 -2.29 26.35
C SER A 176 -7.97 -2.91 25.19
N ALA A 177 -7.75 -4.20 24.92
CA ALA A 177 -8.51 -4.93 23.91
C ALA A 177 -10.01 -4.98 24.23
N ARG A 178 -10.39 -5.29 25.48
CA ARG A 178 -11.80 -5.31 25.91
C ARG A 178 -12.46 -3.94 25.82
N GLU A 179 -11.74 -2.89 26.20
CA GLU A 179 -12.22 -1.52 26.09
C GLU A 179 -12.51 -1.16 24.63
N GLY A 180 -11.53 -1.33 23.73
CA GLY A 180 -11.71 -1.05 22.31
C GLY A 180 -12.82 -1.87 21.65
N LEU A 181 -12.94 -3.15 22.00
CA LEU A 181 -14.04 -4.01 21.54
C LEU A 181 -15.41 -3.52 22.06
N SER A 182 -15.48 -2.95 23.26
CA SER A 182 -16.71 -2.38 23.82
C SER A 182 -17.20 -1.14 23.06
N TYR A 183 -16.29 -0.45 22.37
CA TYR A 183 -16.60 0.66 21.46
C TYR A 183 -16.91 0.21 20.02
N GLY A 184 -16.90 -1.11 19.75
CA GLY A 184 -17.14 -1.65 18.42
C GLY A 184 -15.93 -1.62 17.48
N CYS A 185 -14.71 -1.38 18.01
CA CYS A 185 -13.47 -1.43 17.24
C CYS A 185 -12.93 -2.85 17.15
N GLY A 186 -12.14 -3.15 16.10
CA GLY A 186 -11.41 -4.41 15.98
C GLY A 186 -12.07 -5.45 15.07
N ASP A 187 -13.07 -5.08 14.33
CA ASP A 187 -13.73 -5.97 13.36
C ASP A 187 -12.83 -6.29 12.15
N ALA A 188 -11.91 -5.39 11.77
CA ALA A 188 -10.89 -5.72 10.77
C ALA A 188 -9.83 -6.65 11.34
N VAL A 189 -9.21 -6.28 12.45
CA VAL A 189 -8.16 -7.07 13.12
C VAL A 189 -7.88 -6.53 14.52
N ILE A 190 -7.52 -7.40 15.44
CA ILE A 190 -6.82 -7.03 16.68
C ILE A 190 -5.34 -7.23 16.41
N GLY A 191 -4.61 -6.12 16.20
CA GLY A 191 -3.19 -6.11 15.84
C GLY A 191 -2.36 -5.41 16.89
N ILE A 192 -1.37 -6.09 17.46
CA ILE A 192 -0.52 -5.59 18.54
C ILE A 192 0.89 -5.32 18.02
N ASN A 193 1.41 -4.10 18.21
CA ASN A 193 2.83 -3.82 18.06
C ASN A 193 3.53 -4.21 19.36
N PRO A 194 4.36 -5.25 19.37
CA PRO A 194 5.03 -5.68 20.58
C PRO A 194 6.16 -4.73 20.93
N ALA A 195 6.40 -4.54 22.24
CA ALA A 195 7.59 -3.84 22.73
C ALA A 195 8.84 -4.74 22.62
N THR A 196 8.63 -6.07 22.72
CA THR A 196 9.68 -7.09 22.65
C THR A 196 9.44 -8.02 21.46
N ASP A 197 10.31 -7.96 20.47
CA ASP A 197 10.18 -8.75 19.24
C ASP A 197 10.84 -10.14 19.40
N THR A 198 10.23 -11.02 20.21
CA THR A 198 10.66 -12.42 20.43
C THR A 198 9.55 -13.42 20.07
N PRO A 199 9.90 -14.64 19.64
CA PRO A 199 8.91 -15.68 19.36
C PRO A 199 8.02 -16.02 20.56
N GLU A 200 8.59 -16.03 21.76
CA GLU A 200 7.90 -16.36 23.01
C GLU A 200 6.85 -15.29 23.36
N SER A 201 7.23 -14.01 23.37
CA SER A 201 6.32 -12.88 23.63
C SER A 201 5.21 -12.85 22.56
N THR A 202 5.57 -12.99 21.29
CA THR A 202 4.61 -13.05 20.17
C THR A 202 3.60 -14.17 20.37
N ALA A 203 4.06 -15.39 20.72
CA ALA A 203 3.18 -16.54 20.93
C ALA A 203 2.28 -16.37 22.17
N GLU A 204 2.79 -15.79 23.25
CA GLU A 204 2.03 -15.51 24.47
C GLU A 204 0.88 -14.52 24.21
N ILE A 205 1.17 -13.41 23.56
CA ILE A 205 0.16 -12.39 23.18
C ILE A 205 -0.91 -13.02 22.28
N LEU A 206 -0.52 -13.77 21.25
CA LEU A 206 -1.46 -14.44 20.34
C LEU A 206 -2.37 -15.41 21.08
N ARG A 207 -1.86 -16.22 22.02
CA ARG A 207 -2.68 -17.14 22.83
C ARG A 207 -3.67 -16.40 23.72
N ALA A 208 -3.25 -15.29 24.32
CA ALA A 208 -4.10 -14.48 25.19
C ALA A 208 -5.27 -13.84 24.41
N ILE A 209 -4.98 -13.20 23.28
CA ILE A 209 -6.00 -12.59 22.41
C ILE A 209 -6.92 -13.67 21.80
N ASN A 210 -6.37 -14.82 21.38
CA ASN A 210 -7.19 -15.93 20.89
C ASN A 210 -8.16 -16.42 21.96
N THR A 211 -7.71 -16.52 23.21
CA THR A 211 -8.56 -16.91 24.34
C THR A 211 -9.68 -15.88 24.58
N LEU A 212 -9.36 -14.59 24.57
CA LEU A 212 -10.35 -13.52 24.68
C LEU A 212 -11.39 -13.63 23.58
N ARG A 213 -10.94 -13.72 22.32
CA ARG A 213 -11.78 -13.77 21.14
C ARG A 213 -12.71 -15.00 21.13
N THR A 214 -12.14 -16.18 21.33
CA THR A 214 -12.91 -17.44 21.26
C THR A 214 -13.90 -17.60 22.38
N ARG A 215 -13.56 -17.22 23.63
CA ARG A 215 -14.47 -17.27 24.78
C ARG A 215 -15.69 -16.35 24.63
N ASN A 216 -15.52 -15.25 23.90
CA ASN A 216 -16.59 -14.27 23.71
C ASN A 216 -17.26 -14.37 22.33
N GLY A 217 -16.89 -15.34 21.49
CA GLY A 217 -17.47 -15.54 20.16
C GLY A 217 -17.23 -14.37 19.20
N ILE A 218 -16.09 -13.66 19.32
CA ILE A 218 -15.78 -12.47 18.52
C ILE A 218 -15.20 -12.92 17.16
N PRO A 219 -15.91 -12.67 16.04
CA PRO A 219 -15.51 -13.14 14.71
C PRO A 219 -14.50 -12.21 14.05
N THR A 220 -13.40 -11.93 14.70
CA THR A 220 -12.28 -11.15 14.16
C THR A 220 -11.03 -12.00 14.04
N GLN A 221 -10.00 -11.48 13.41
CA GLN A 221 -8.67 -12.09 13.34
C GLN A 221 -7.70 -11.35 14.25
N GLN A 222 -6.60 -12.04 14.57
CA GLN A 222 -5.54 -11.49 15.40
C GLN A 222 -4.20 -11.51 14.69
N CYS A 223 -3.34 -10.57 15.06
CA CYS A 223 -1.98 -10.44 14.56
C CYS A 223 -1.08 -9.79 15.62
N VAL A 224 0.18 -10.21 15.70
CA VAL A 224 1.25 -9.45 16.37
C VAL A 224 2.19 -8.95 15.30
N LEU A 225 2.48 -7.65 15.31
CA LEU A 225 3.23 -6.96 14.26
C LEU A 225 4.76 -7.10 14.49
N SER A 226 5.20 -8.31 14.82
CA SER A 226 6.60 -8.70 14.90
C SER A 226 7.20 -8.87 13.51
N HIS A 227 8.53 -8.87 13.42
CA HIS A 227 9.20 -9.24 12.17
C HIS A 227 8.81 -10.64 11.70
N VAL A 228 8.67 -10.85 10.40
CA VAL A 228 8.19 -12.11 9.82
C VAL A 228 8.99 -13.35 10.28
N THR A 229 10.31 -13.22 10.48
CA THR A 229 11.15 -14.31 11.00
C THR A 229 10.82 -14.70 12.43
N VAL A 230 10.41 -13.73 13.25
CA VAL A 230 9.94 -13.95 14.63
C VAL A 230 8.60 -14.70 14.61
N GLN A 231 7.68 -14.24 13.77
CA GLN A 231 6.37 -14.87 13.61
C GLN A 231 6.47 -16.31 13.11
N MET A 232 7.39 -16.57 12.14
CA MET A 232 7.66 -17.96 11.69
C MET A 232 8.14 -18.87 12.81
N LYS A 233 8.98 -18.36 13.72
CA LYS A 233 9.43 -19.11 14.91
C LYS A 233 8.31 -19.25 15.95
N ALA A 234 7.49 -18.23 16.13
CA ALA A 234 6.33 -18.30 17.02
C ALA A 234 5.32 -19.39 16.56
N LEU A 235 5.15 -19.57 15.25
CA LEU A 235 4.36 -20.70 14.72
C LEU A 235 4.91 -22.07 15.13
N ASP A 236 6.23 -22.22 15.28
CA ASP A 236 6.85 -23.47 15.74
C ASP A 236 6.58 -23.73 17.24
N LEU A 237 6.11 -22.72 17.98
CA LEU A 237 5.63 -22.83 19.36
C LEU A 237 4.13 -23.17 19.46
N ASP A 238 3.51 -23.60 18.35
CA ASP A 238 2.09 -23.94 18.26
C ASP A 238 1.17 -22.83 18.80
N CYS A 239 1.39 -21.59 18.33
CA CYS A 239 0.54 -20.46 18.66
C CYS A 239 -0.57 -20.25 17.62
N PRO A 240 -1.76 -19.82 18.04
CA PRO A 240 -2.85 -19.49 17.12
C PRO A 240 -2.54 -18.18 16.40
N MET A 241 -2.27 -18.24 15.10
CA MET A 241 -1.99 -17.06 14.27
C MET A 241 -2.96 -17.03 13.10
N ASP A 242 -3.82 -16.00 13.04
CA ASP A 242 -4.76 -15.83 11.94
C ASP A 242 -4.12 -15.09 10.77
N LEU A 243 -3.36 -14.03 11.06
CA LEU A 243 -2.66 -13.22 10.08
C LEU A 243 -1.16 -13.15 10.38
N MET A 244 -0.34 -13.30 9.35
CA MET A 244 1.09 -13.03 9.41
C MET A 244 1.39 -11.65 8.84
N PHE A 245 2.13 -10.86 9.58
CA PHE A 245 2.44 -9.48 9.30
C PHE A 245 3.84 -9.27 8.70
N GLN A 246 3.98 -8.30 7.82
CA GLN A 246 5.26 -7.69 7.48
C GLN A 246 5.07 -6.30 6.86
N SER A 247 5.91 -5.34 7.26
CA SER A 247 6.09 -4.07 6.52
C SER A 247 7.11 -4.24 5.41
N PHE A 248 6.91 -3.56 4.27
CA PHE A 248 7.87 -3.62 3.18
C PHE A 248 7.92 -2.34 2.32
N SER A 249 8.94 -2.29 1.49
CA SER A 249 9.29 -1.17 0.61
C SER A 249 9.04 -1.49 -0.85
N GLY A 250 8.92 -0.47 -1.69
CA GLY A 250 8.77 -0.57 -3.14
C GLY A 250 10.04 -0.92 -3.92
N THR A 251 11.16 -1.24 -3.25
CA THR A 251 12.42 -1.65 -3.87
C THR A 251 13.07 -2.81 -3.12
N GLU A 252 13.87 -3.61 -3.82
CA GLU A 252 14.67 -4.67 -3.18
C GLU A 252 15.62 -4.09 -2.14
N ALA A 253 16.27 -2.96 -2.45
CA ALA A 253 17.19 -2.30 -1.53
C ALA A 253 16.48 -1.84 -0.24
N GLY A 254 15.28 -1.26 -0.35
CA GLY A 254 14.47 -0.89 0.80
C GLY A 254 14.01 -2.10 1.62
N ASN A 255 13.64 -3.20 0.97
CA ASN A 255 13.28 -4.43 1.66
C ASN A 255 14.44 -5.05 2.43
N ARG A 256 15.67 -4.97 1.90
CA ARG A 256 16.87 -5.40 2.65
C ARG A 256 17.08 -4.59 3.92
N ALA A 257 16.73 -3.31 3.94
CA ALA A 257 16.78 -2.49 5.15
C ALA A 257 15.77 -2.97 6.22
N PHE A 258 14.66 -3.57 5.81
CA PHE A 258 13.70 -4.26 6.69
C PHE A 258 14.11 -5.71 7.03
N GLY A 259 15.24 -6.20 6.51
CA GLY A 259 15.69 -7.59 6.73
C GLY A 259 14.89 -8.63 5.95
N ILE A 260 14.21 -8.25 4.87
CA ILE A 260 13.38 -9.16 4.06
C ILE A 260 13.81 -9.18 2.59
N ASP A 261 13.47 -10.27 1.93
CA ASP A 261 13.55 -10.44 0.49
C ASP A 261 12.35 -11.28 -0.01
N VAL A 262 12.21 -11.43 -1.33
CA VAL A 262 11.12 -12.20 -1.94
C VAL A 262 11.12 -13.64 -1.46
N ARG A 263 12.30 -14.28 -1.34
CA ARG A 263 12.44 -15.67 -0.90
C ARG A 263 11.93 -15.86 0.53
N LEU A 264 12.31 -14.99 1.45
CA LEU A 264 11.85 -15.03 2.84
C LEU A 264 10.32 -14.86 2.94
N MET A 265 9.76 -13.97 2.13
CA MET A 265 8.32 -13.76 2.10
C MET A 265 7.57 -14.97 1.51
N ASP A 266 8.13 -15.64 0.49
CA ASP A 266 7.58 -16.88 -0.05
C ASP A 266 7.63 -18.02 1.00
N GLU A 267 8.72 -18.14 1.76
CA GLU A 267 8.86 -19.10 2.88
C GLU A 267 7.80 -18.85 3.97
N ALA A 268 7.62 -17.59 4.35
CA ALA A 268 6.65 -17.17 5.37
C ALA A 268 5.21 -17.47 4.91
N TYR A 269 4.88 -17.11 3.68
CA TYR A 269 3.58 -17.39 3.07
C TYR A 269 3.29 -18.91 3.07
N ASP A 270 4.24 -19.71 2.61
CA ASP A 270 4.10 -21.16 2.55
C ASP A 270 3.99 -21.80 3.94
N LYS A 271 4.74 -21.30 4.92
CA LYS A 271 4.64 -21.74 6.32
C LYS A 271 3.26 -21.42 6.89
N MET A 272 2.81 -20.18 6.73
CA MET A 272 1.50 -19.74 7.19
C MET A 272 0.37 -20.52 6.51
N ARG A 273 0.47 -20.77 5.19
CA ARG A 273 -0.50 -21.56 4.44
C ARG A 273 -0.69 -22.98 5.02
N ARG A 274 0.38 -23.58 5.53
CA ARG A 274 0.34 -24.93 6.12
C ARG A 274 -0.18 -24.95 7.57
N LEU A 275 0.15 -23.93 8.37
CA LEU A 275 0.00 -23.95 9.82
C LEU A 275 -1.05 -22.97 10.36
N LYS A 276 -1.66 -22.13 9.50
CA LYS A 276 -2.64 -21.12 9.93
C LYS A 276 -3.88 -21.72 10.58
N ASN A 277 -4.46 -20.97 11.49
CA ASN A 277 -5.66 -21.34 12.23
C ASN A 277 -6.92 -20.62 11.75
N SER A 278 -6.79 -19.65 10.83
CA SER A 278 -7.91 -18.90 10.26
C SER A 278 -8.75 -19.74 9.30
N ALA A 279 -10.06 -19.42 9.22
CA ALA A 279 -11.00 -20.13 8.35
C ALA A 279 -10.92 -19.71 6.88
N GLY A 280 -10.37 -18.53 6.59
CA GLY A 280 -10.35 -17.97 5.24
C GLY A 280 -9.05 -18.19 4.46
N PRO A 281 -9.04 -17.92 3.15
CA PRO A 281 -7.87 -18.09 2.30
C PRO A 281 -6.85 -16.96 2.44
N ASN A 282 -7.27 -15.77 2.91
CA ASN A 282 -6.42 -14.60 3.02
C ASN A 282 -5.88 -14.49 4.44
N PHE A 283 -4.56 -14.58 4.61
CA PHE A 283 -3.91 -14.68 5.92
C PHE A 283 -2.61 -13.86 6.04
N MET A 284 -2.34 -12.99 5.05
CA MET A 284 -1.23 -12.04 5.14
C MET A 284 -1.76 -10.64 5.46
N TYR A 285 -1.00 -9.92 6.27
CA TYR A 285 -1.24 -8.52 6.57
C TYR A 285 0.03 -7.73 6.28
N PHE A 286 -0.07 -6.71 5.45
CA PHE A 286 1.07 -5.89 5.06
C PHE A 286 0.86 -4.43 5.46
N GLU A 287 1.94 -3.80 5.88
CA GLU A 287 2.01 -2.35 6.02
C GLU A 287 2.99 -1.76 5.03
N THR A 288 2.59 -0.65 4.44
CA THR A 288 3.35 0.15 3.49
C THR A 288 3.23 1.62 3.87
N GLY A 289 3.91 2.50 3.15
CA GLY A 289 3.76 3.94 3.35
C GLY A 289 4.61 4.70 2.35
N GLN A 290 4.03 5.74 1.77
CA GLN A 290 4.76 6.64 0.89
C GLN A 290 5.98 7.18 1.63
N GLY A 291 7.16 7.09 1.01
CA GLY A 291 8.39 7.62 1.57
C GLY A 291 9.32 6.62 2.24
N ASN A 292 8.90 5.38 2.52
CA ASN A 292 9.78 4.45 3.24
C ASN A 292 11.09 4.12 2.51
N ALA A 293 11.08 4.02 1.18
CA ALA A 293 12.29 3.84 0.39
C ALA A 293 13.19 5.08 0.35
N LEU A 294 12.63 6.28 0.57
CA LEU A 294 13.41 7.52 0.70
C LEU A 294 14.22 7.51 2.00
N SER A 295 13.62 7.09 3.12
CA SER A 295 14.31 7.06 4.42
C SER A 295 15.51 6.12 4.47
N SER A 296 15.50 5.07 3.65
CA SER A 296 16.61 4.11 3.54
C SER A 296 17.58 4.42 2.39
N ASP A 297 17.45 5.58 1.74
CA ASP A 297 18.21 5.95 0.52
C ASP A 297 18.15 4.87 -0.58
N ALA A 298 16.98 4.20 -0.67
CA ALA A 298 16.76 3.05 -1.53
C ALA A 298 15.76 3.33 -2.67
N HIS A 299 15.51 4.60 -2.97
CA HIS A 299 14.48 5.05 -3.90
C HIS A 299 14.89 4.99 -5.39
N HIS A 300 16.17 4.81 -5.70
CA HIS A 300 16.69 4.77 -7.07
C HIS A 300 16.26 5.95 -7.97
N GLY A 301 15.93 7.10 -7.39
CA GLY A 301 15.42 8.27 -8.13
C GLY A 301 13.93 8.17 -8.52
N ALA A 302 13.19 7.21 -7.97
CA ALA A 302 11.74 7.14 -8.11
C ALA A 302 11.04 7.93 -6.99
N ASP A 303 9.89 8.52 -7.32
CA ASP A 303 9.07 9.32 -6.41
C ASP A 303 8.22 8.45 -5.47
N GLN A 304 7.72 9.06 -4.39
CA GLN A 304 6.96 8.41 -3.33
C GLN A 304 5.73 7.64 -3.84
N VAL A 305 4.95 8.21 -4.77
CA VAL A 305 3.74 7.57 -5.30
C VAL A 305 4.07 6.34 -6.15
N THR A 306 5.11 6.44 -6.98
CA THR A 306 5.56 5.30 -7.80
C THR A 306 6.12 4.19 -6.92
N LEU A 307 6.89 4.54 -5.88
CA LEU A 307 7.43 3.56 -4.92
C LEU A 307 6.32 2.85 -4.14
N GLU A 308 5.28 3.57 -3.73
CA GLU A 308 4.13 2.96 -3.04
C GLU A 308 3.35 2.01 -3.96
N ALA A 309 3.12 2.39 -5.22
CA ALA A 309 2.52 1.48 -6.21
C ALA A 309 3.34 0.18 -6.37
N ARG A 310 4.68 0.26 -6.25
CA ARG A 310 5.56 -0.91 -6.32
C ARG A 310 5.40 -1.82 -5.09
N CYS A 311 5.11 -1.26 -3.92
CA CYS A 311 4.71 -2.07 -2.76
C CYS A 311 3.47 -2.90 -3.09
N TYR A 312 2.48 -2.31 -3.77
CA TYR A 312 1.26 -3.02 -4.18
C TYR A 312 1.52 -4.09 -5.24
N GLY A 313 2.45 -3.84 -6.17
CA GLY A 313 2.95 -4.86 -7.10
C GLY A 313 3.52 -6.08 -6.39
N PHE A 314 4.24 -5.88 -5.30
CA PHE A 314 4.77 -6.95 -4.45
C PHE A 314 3.68 -7.64 -3.64
N ALA A 315 2.80 -6.88 -2.98
CA ALA A 315 1.74 -7.40 -2.11
C ALA A 315 0.78 -8.35 -2.81
N ARG A 316 0.38 -8.06 -4.07
CA ARG A 316 -0.65 -8.82 -4.79
C ARG A 316 -0.30 -10.30 -4.99
N ARG A 317 1.01 -10.64 -5.03
CA ARG A 317 1.50 -12.03 -5.11
C ARG A 317 0.95 -12.90 -3.98
N TYR A 318 0.82 -12.33 -2.79
CA TYR A 318 0.46 -13.05 -1.57
C TYR A 318 -1.04 -13.02 -1.24
N LYS A 319 -1.87 -12.38 -2.07
CA LYS A 319 -3.34 -12.27 -1.88
C LYS A 319 -3.71 -11.94 -0.43
N PRO A 320 -3.23 -10.81 0.12
CA PRO A 320 -3.35 -10.49 1.53
C PRO A 320 -4.81 -10.33 1.98
N PHE A 321 -5.04 -10.42 3.28
CA PHE A 321 -6.29 -10.02 3.92
C PHE A 321 -6.37 -8.50 4.10
N LEU A 322 -5.21 -7.84 4.30
CA LEU A 322 -5.13 -6.40 4.50
C LEU A 322 -3.78 -5.89 3.99
N VAL A 323 -3.83 -4.80 3.23
CA VAL A 323 -2.69 -3.92 3.00
C VAL A 323 -3.04 -2.57 3.61
N ASN A 324 -2.34 -2.20 4.67
CA ASN A 324 -2.56 -0.94 5.38
C ASN A 324 -1.48 0.05 4.97
N THR A 325 -1.87 1.14 4.32
CA THR A 325 -0.96 2.24 4.06
C THR A 325 -0.90 3.17 5.27
N VAL A 326 0.31 3.52 5.70
CA VAL A 326 0.53 4.43 6.82
C VAL A 326 0.90 5.79 6.26
N VAL A 327 -0.06 6.71 6.23
CA VAL A 327 0.14 8.05 5.68
C VAL A 327 0.50 9.05 6.78
N GLY A 328 1.56 9.83 6.56
CA GLY A 328 1.99 10.89 7.47
C GLY A 328 2.79 10.44 8.70
N PHE A 329 3.17 9.16 8.80
CA PHE A 329 3.81 8.61 9.99
C PHE A 329 5.35 8.70 9.97
N ILE A 330 5.98 8.36 8.85
CA ILE A 330 7.43 8.13 8.82
C ILE A 330 8.16 9.42 8.50
N GLY A 331 8.63 10.10 9.53
CA GLY A 331 9.48 11.27 9.44
C GLY A 331 8.81 12.55 8.90
N PRO A 332 9.33 13.72 9.22
CA PRO A 332 8.78 15.00 8.77
C PRO A 332 9.00 15.27 7.27
N GLU A 333 9.89 14.53 6.65
CA GLU A 333 10.30 14.70 5.26
C GLU A 333 9.30 14.20 4.22
N TYR A 334 8.27 13.44 4.61
CA TYR A 334 7.41 12.75 3.65
C TYR A 334 6.13 13.48 3.31
N LEU A 335 5.35 13.89 4.31
CA LEU A 335 4.08 14.57 4.17
C LEU A 335 3.96 15.66 5.25
N GLU A 336 3.87 16.93 4.82
CA GLU A 336 3.95 18.06 5.73
C GLU A 336 2.58 18.45 6.33
N ASP A 337 1.51 18.36 5.54
CA ASP A 337 0.21 18.96 5.89
C ASP A 337 -0.99 18.07 5.54
N GLY A 338 -2.18 18.48 6.01
CA GLY A 338 -3.43 17.81 5.75
C GLY A 338 -3.74 17.57 4.25
N PRO A 339 -3.54 18.54 3.36
CA PRO A 339 -3.67 18.34 1.93
C PRO A 339 -2.77 17.25 1.37
N GLN A 340 -1.50 17.18 1.75
CA GLN A 340 -0.57 16.13 1.31
C GLN A 340 -1.00 14.76 1.85
N ILE A 341 -1.36 14.69 3.14
CA ILE A 341 -1.82 13.45 3.80
C ILE A 341 -3.11 12.95 3.15
N THR A 342 -4.10 13.84 2.92
CA THR A 342 -5.35 13.50 2.24
C THR A 342 -5.09 12.99 0.83
N ARG A 343 -4.22 13.67 0.09
CA ARG A 343 -3.86 13.24 -1.27
C ARG A 343 -3.19 11.88 -1.27
N ALA A 344 -2.24 11.62 -0.38
CA ALA A 344 -1.54 10.35 -0.26
C ALA A 344 -2.50 9.20 0.06
N GLY A 345 -3.39 9.36 1.03
CA GLY A 345 -4.37 8.34 1.36
C GLY A 345 -5.30 7.97 0.21
N LEU A 346 -5.74 8.97 -0.58
CA LEU A 346 -6.56 8.73 -1.77
C LEU A 346 -5.79 8.06 -2.91
N GLU A 347 -4.52 8.45 -3.12
CA GLU A 347 -3.62 7.83 -4.09
C GLU A 347 -3.42 6.35 -3.76
N ASP A 348 -3.10 6.05 -2.52
CA ASP A 348 -2.80 4.71 -2.05
C ASP A 348 -4.01 3.80 -2.15
N HIS A 349 -5.19 4.27 -1.72
CA HIS A 349 -6.44 3.53 -1.89
C HIS A 349 -6.77 3.25 -3.36
N PHE A 350 -6.67 4.27 -4.22
CA PHE A 350 -6.89 4.10 -5.65
C PHE A 350 -5.93 3.07 -6.25
N MET A 351 -4.62 3.23 -6.00
CA MET A 351 -3.61 2.37 -6.62
C MET A 351 -3.73 0.93 -6.12
N GLY A 352 -3.86 0.73 -4.82
CA GLY A 352 -3.98 -0.60 -4.24
C GLY A 352 -5.26 -1.32 -4.70
N LYS A 353 -6.42 -0.64 -4.65
CA LYS A 353 -7.70 -1.22 -5.09
C LYS A 353 -7.71 -1.53 -6.58
N LEU A 354 -7.15 -0.66 -7.44
CA LEU A 354 -7.02 -0.91 -8.87
C LEU A 354 -6.11 -2.13 -9.15
N MET A 355 -5.12 -2.38 -8.32
CA MET A 355 -4.25 -3.57 -8.39
C MET A 355 -4.86 -4.81 -7.69
N GLY A 356 -6.11 -4.73 -7.22
CA GLY A 356 -6.85 -5.85 -6.63
C GLY A 356 -6.54 -6.12 -5.16
N LEU A 357 -6.09 -5.11 -4.40
CA LEU A 357 -5.72 -5.24 -3.00
C LEU A 357 -6.79 -4.70 -2.04
N PRO A 358 -7.00 -5.36 -0.89
CA PRO A 358 -7.85 -4.88 0.19
C PRO A 358 -7.10 -3.80 0.98
N MET A 359 -7.49 -2.53 0.76
CA MET A 359 -6.78 -1.39 1.32
C MET A 359 -7.35 -0.95 2.66
N GLY A 360 -6.47 -0.78 3.64
CA GLY A 360 -6.69 0.00 4.85
C GLY A 360 -5.84 1.27 4.83
N CYS A 361 -6.16 2.25 5.66
CA CYS A 361 -5.38 3.45 5.84
C CYS A 361 -5.23 3.78 7.33
N ASP A 362 -3.99 3.90 7.74
CA ASP A 362 -3.63 4.51 9.01
C ASP A 362 -3.19 5.96 8.74
N ALA A 363 -4.09 6.91 8.99
CA ALA A 363 -3.72 8.32 8.96
C ALA A 363 -3.01 8.64 10.27
N CYS A 364 -1.73 8.26 10.34
CA CYS A 364 -0.89 8.57 11.47
C CYS A 364 -0.64 10.07 11.54
N PHE A 365 -1.32 10.69 12.47
CA PHE A 365 -1.19 12.08 12.80
C PHE A 365 -0.08 12.25 13.85
N THR A 366 1.10 12.64 13.40
CA THR A 366 2.23 12.93 14.28
C THR A 366 2.38 14.44 14.47
N TYR A 367 3.04 14.88 15.54
CA TYR A 367 3.14 16.29 15.93
C TYR A 367 3.80 17.20 14.89
N HIS A 368 4.53 16.67 13.93
CA HIS A 368 5.13 17.45 12.85
C HIS A 368 4.16 17.75 11.69
N ALA A 369 3.09 16.97 11.54
CA ALA A 369 2.15 17.15 10.45
C ALA A 369 1.18 18.30 10.78
N LYS A 370 1.06 19.26 9.87
CA LYS A 370 0.10 20.38 9.95
C LYS A 370 -1.29 19.94 9.48
N MET A 371 -1.98 19.17 10.31
CA MET A 371 -3.30 18.65 10.02
C MET A 371 -4.24 18.85 11.20
N SER A 372 -5.44 19.38 10.94
CA SER A 372 -6.48 19.54 11.94
C SER A 372 -7.28 18.23 12.12
N GLN A 373 -8.03 18.14 13.24
CA GLN A 373 -8.95 17.02 13.48
C GLN A 373 -10.03 16.92 12.38
N ASP A 374 -10.57 18.05 11.92
CA ASP A 374 -11.59 18.09 10.87
C ASP A 374 -11.05 17.55 9.53
N GLU A 375 -9.78 17.84 9.21
CA GLU A 375 -9.12 17.29 8.01
C GLU A 375 -8.93 15.79 8.12
N LEU A 376 -8.57 15.27 9.30
CA LEU A 376 -8.43 13.84 9.57
C LEU A 376 -9.77 13.11 9.39
N GLU A 377 -10.85 13.64 9.96
CA GLU A 377 -12.19 13.09 9.82
C GLU A 377 -12.65 13.13 8.35
N SER A 378 -12.42 14.26 7.67
CA SER A 378 -12.71 14.42 6.25
C SER A 378 -11.96 13.41 5.37
N LEU A 379 -10.70 13.07 5.72
CA LEU A 379 -9.95 12.04 5.02
C LEU A 379 -10.65 10.68 5.15
N LYS A 380 -11.03 10.28 6.35
CA LYS A 380 -11.69 8.98 6.60
C LYS A 380 -13.02 8.84 5.87
N VAL A 381 -13.76 9.93 5.72
CA VAL A 381 -15.02 9.93 4.95
C VAL A 381 -14.76 9.79 3.43
N LYS A 382 -13.63 10.28 2.94
CA LYS A 382 -13.28 10.23 1.50
C LYS A 382 -12.69 8.90 1.06
N GLN A 383 -12.17 8.10 1.97
CA GLN A 383 -11.62 6.76 1.73
C GLN A 383 -12.71 5.70 1.69
#